data_139bc8b15ae16ae4b615773d7327b334
#
_entry.id   139bc8b15ae16ae4b615773d7327b334
#
_cell.length_a   1.000
_cell.length_b   1.000
_cell.length_c   1.000
_cell.angle_alpha   90.00
_cell.angle_beta   90.00
_cell.angle_gamma   90.00
#
_symmetry.space_group_name_H-M   'P 1'
#
loop_
_entity.id
_entity.type
_entity.pdbx_description
1 polymer ?
#
loop_
_entity_poly.entity_id
_entity_poly.type
_entity_poly.pdbx_seq_one_letter_code
_entity_poly.pdbx_strand_id
1 'polypeptide(L)'
;LGDVYKRQRWNGKDYIGNLAKRVPCDHPYWTQLFRRWFLSMVAHWRGMGKNHANSTSPILIGPQAYRKSTFCRLILPPCLQAYYTDSIDFSRKRDAELYLNRFLLINMDEFDQIGISQQSFLKHILQKPVVNTRRPNASAVEELRRYASFIATSNHRDLLTDTSGSRRFIGIYMTGAIDVSRPIDYEQLYAQALELLYHNERYWFDSEEEAIMTENNREFEQSPAIEQLFMVYYRRAEEEE
;
A
#
# COMPACT_ATOMS: atom_id res chain seq x y z
N LEU A 1 14.18 14.33 -3.12
CA LEU A 1 14.99 13.09 -3.02
C LEU A 1 16.35 13.22 -3.73
N GLY A 2 16.43 14.07 -4.75
CA GLY A 2 17.64 14.17 -5.58
C GLY A 2 18.92 14.54 -4.85
N ASP A 3 18.89 15.37 -3.83
CA ASP A 3 20.09 15.93 -3.23
C ASP A 3 20.44 15.32 -1.87
N VAL A 4 19.49 14.77 -1.14
CA VAL A 4 19.72 14.22 0.21
C VAL A 4 20.33 12.81 0.16
N TYR A 5 19.93 11.97 -0.81
CA TYR A 5 20.35 10.55 -0.88
C TYR A 5 21.20 10.21 -2.11
N LYS A 6 21.55 11.15 -2.97
CA LYS A 6 22.44 10.93 -4.12
C LYS A 6 23.91 10.68 -3.74
N ARG A 7 24.29 10.94 -2.49
CA ARG A 7 25.72 10.97 -2.09
C ARG A 7 26.20 9.70 -1.43
N GLN A 8 25.33 8.80 -0.95
CA GLN A 8 25.77 7.57 -0.33
C GLN A 8 25.63 6.38 -1.28
N ARG A 9 26.73 5.64 -1.40
CA ARG A 9 26.75 4.36 -2.11
C ARG A 9 26.13 3.30 -1.21
N TRP A 10 25.22 2.48 -1.75
CA TRP A 10 24.69 1.32 -1.06
C TRP A 10 25.80 0.33 -0.70
N ASN A 11 25.79 -0.17 0.53
CA ASN A 11 26.81 -1.06 1.07
C ASN A 11 26.55 -2.55 0.81
N GLY A 12 25.52 -2.89 0.02
CA GLY A 12 25.19 -4.28 -0.35
C GLY A 12 24.27 -5.01 0.64
N LYS A 13 23.92 -4.43 1.81
CA LYS A 13 23.00 -5.07 2.77
C LYS A 13 21.54 -4.86 2.36
N ASP A 14 20.68 -5.82 2.67
CA ASP A 14 19.24 -5.75 2.35
C ASP A 14 18.44 -4.96 3.41
N TYR A 15 18.37 -3.66 3.27
CA TYR A 15 17.62 -2.77 4.16
C TYR A 15 16.11 -2.82 3.90
N ILE A 16 15.70 -2.98 2.65
CA ILE A 16 14.27 -3.07 2.29
C ILE A 16 13.68 -4.35 2.85
N GLY A 17 14.35 -5.49 2.67
CA GLY A 17 13.90 -6.76 3.24
C GLY A 17 13.92 -6.75 4.78
N ASN A 18 14.91 -6.11 5.39
CA ASN A 18 14.95 -5.94 6.84
C ASN A 18 13.83 -5.06 7.37
N LEU A 19 13.42 -4.03 6.62
CA LEU A 19 12.24 -3.22 6.96
C LEU A 19 10.95 -4.04 6.86
N ALA A 20 10.77 -4.82 5.80
CA ALA A 20 9.63 -5.72 5.64
C ALA A 20 9.51 -6.72 6.81
N LYS A 21 10.62 -7.34 7.21
CA LYS A 21 10.67 -8.33 8.31
C LYS A 21 10.34 -7.77 9.69
N ARG A 22 10.19 -6.45 9.86
CA ARG A 22 9.67 -5.86 11.09
C ARG A 22 8.16 -6.13 11.28
N VAL A 23 7.45 -6.42 10.20
CA VAL A 23 6.03 -6.80 10.22
C VAL A 23 5.96 -8.32 10.44
N PRO A 24 5.59 -8.79 11.64
CA PRO A 24 5.48 -10.21 11.91
C PRO A 24 4.22 -10.76 11.23
N CYS A 25 4.41 -11.67 10.28
CA CYS A 25 3.34 -12.34 9.55
C CYS A 25 3.83 -13.69 9.00
N ASP A 26 2.89 -14.59 8.69
CA ASP A 26 3.18 -15.91 8.15
C ASP A 26 3.11 -15.94 6.62
N HIS A 27 2.89 -14.80 5.96
CA HIS A 27 2.80 -14.71 4.50
C HIS A 27 4.17 -14.97 3.85
N PRO A 28 4.34 -16.07 3.10
CA PRO A 28 5.66 -16.52 2.63
C PRO A 28 6.33 -15.54 1.65
N TYR A 29 5.53 -14.79 0.90
CA TYR A 29 6.02 -13.85 -0.12
C TYR A 29 6.06 -12.40 0.35
N TRP A 30 5.74 -12.11 1.64
CA TRP A 30 5.62 -10.74 2.12
C TRP A 30 6.85 -9.89 1.83
N THR A 31 8.05 -10.38 2.15
CA THR A 31 9.31 -9.63 1.95
C THR A 31 9.53 -9.28 0.47
N GLN A 32 9.21 -10.21 -0.45
CA GLN A 32 9.33 -10.00 -1.89
C GLN A 32 8.31 -8.96 -2.39
N LEU A 33 7.06 -9.11 -2.00
CA LEU A 33 5.97 -8.20 -2.41
C LEU A 33 6.19 -6.78 -1.84
N PHE A 34 6.65 -6.68 -0.58
CA PHE A 34 7.01 -5.39 0.01
C PHE A 34 8.18 -4.73 -0.72
N ARG A 35 9.22 -5.48 -1.06
CA ARG A 35 10.35 -4.97 -1.84
C ARG A 35 9.87 -4.42 -3.19
N ARG A 36 8.99 -5.14 -3.90
CA ARG A 36 8.42 -4.72 -5.17
C ARG A 36 7.63 -3.42 -5.03
N TRP A 37 6.75 -3.36 -4.04
CA TRP A 37 5.96 -2.17 -3.72
C TRP A 37 6.85 -0.98 -3.34
N PHE A 38 7.88 -1.19 -2.51
CA PHE A 38 8.79 -0.12 -2.08
C PHE A 38 9.60 0.43 -3.26
N LEU A 39 10.11 -0.42 -4.12
CA LEU A 39 10.80 0.00 -5.34
C LEU A 39 9.85 0.77 -6.27
N SER A 40 8.61 0.32 -6.43
CA SER A 40 7.59 1.02 -7.21
C SER A 40 7.30 2.42 -6.65
N MET A 41 7.22 2.56 -5.31
CA MET A 41 7.07 3.84 -4.64
C MET A 41 8.22 4.79 -4.97
N VAL A 42 9.47 4.35 -4.84
CA VAL A 42 10.65 5.17 -5.14
C VAL A 42 10.74 5.49 -6.65
N ALA A 43 10.38 4.55 -7.52
CA ALA A 43 10.32 4.75 -8.97
C ALA A 43 9.32 5.87 -9.34
N HIS A 44 8.14 5.91 -8.69
CA HIS A 44 7.19 7.01 -8.85
C HIS A 44 7.80 8.38 -8.49
N TRP A 45 8.50 8.46 -7.38
CA TRP A 45 9.18 9.70 -6.98
C TRP A 45 10.23 10.15 -7.98
N ARG A 46 10.89 9.19 -8.63
CA ARG A 46 11.89 9.43 -9.67
C ARG A 46 11.30 9.77 -11.05
N GLY A 47 9.99 9.61 -11.24
CA GLY A 47 9.31 9.86 -12.52
C GLY A 47 9.25 8.69 -13.46
N MET A 48 9.59 7.51 -12.98
CA MET A 48 9.52 6.29 -13.77
C MET A 48 8.09 5.73 -13.89
N GLY A 49 7.15 6.25 -13.09
CA GLY A 49 5.76 5.76 -12.99
C GLY A 49 4.90 5.93 -14.24
N LYS A 50 5.38 6.59 -15.31
CA LYS A 50 4.62 6.73 -16.56
C LYS A 50 4.36 5.39 -17.25
N ASN A 51 5.31 4.46 -17.19
CA ASN A 51 5.21 3.15 -17.82
C ASN A 51 4.46 2.15 -16.95
N HIS A 52 4.72 2.17 -15.64
CA HIS A 52 4.11 1.28 -14.66
C HIS A 52 3.75 2.08 -13.42
N ALA A 53 2.45 2.32 -13.24
CA ALA A 53 1.95 2.96 -12.03
C ALA A 53 2.13 2.03 -10.82
N ASN A 54 2.40 2.59 -9.62
CA ASN A 54 2.30 1.81 -8.38
C ASN A 54 0.82 1.57 -8.07
N SER A 55 0.26 0.56 -8.71
CA SER A 55 -1.16 0.20 -8.63
C SER A 55 -1.51 -0.69 -7.44
N THR A 56 -0.53 -1.03 -6.62
CA THR A 56 -0.68 -1.97 -5.51
C THR A 56 -0.48 -1.27 -4.18
N SER A 57 -1.23 -1.67 -3.16
CA SER A 57 -1.17 -1.14 -1.80
C SER A 57 -1.09 -2.27 -0.77
N PRO A 58 -0.07 -2.32 0.09
CA PRO A 58 -0.09 -3.19 1.25
C PRO A 58 -1.20 -2.78 2.22
N ILE A 59 -1.84 -3.78 2.86
CA ILE A 59 -2.81 -3.60 3.94
C ILE A 59 -2.32 -4.40 5.14
N LEU A 60 -1.96 -3.72 6.23
CA LEU A 60 -1.55 -4.33 7.49
C LEU A 60 -2.78 -4.59 8.34
N ILE A 61 -3.13 -5.85 8.52
CA ILE A 61 -4.36 -6.30 9.20
C ILE A 61 -3.98 -6.92 10.55
N GLY A 62 -4.64 -6.48 11.61
CA GLY A 62 -4.40 -7.04 12.95
C GLY A 62 -4.95 -6.17 14.07
N PRO A 63 -4.91 -6.64 15.32
CA PRO A 63 -5.45 -5.93 16.47
C PRO A 63 -4.91 -4.51 16.65
N GLN A 64 -5.63 -3.70 17.41
CA GLN A 64 -5.11 -2.41 17.87
C GLN A 64 -3.80 -2.60 18.66
N ALA A 65 -3.02 -1.52 18.79
CA ALA A 65 -1.72 -1.50 19.45
C ALA A 65 -0.59 -2.28 18.73
N TYR A 66 -0.82 -2.93 17.60
CA TYR A 66 0.23 -3.59 16.79
C TYR A 66 1.15 -2.61 16.05
N ARG A 67 1.04 -1.29 16.32
CA ARG A 67 1.92 -0.24 15.79
C ARG A 67 1.87 -0.07 14.27
N LYS A 68 0.76 -0.46 13.63
CA LYS A 68 0.56 -0.41 12.18
C LYS A 68 0.76 0.99 11.60
N SER A 69 -0.02 1.98 12.06
CA SER A 69 0.03 3.36 11.57
C SER A 69 1.39 4.02 11.88
N THR A 70 2.03 3.67 13.01
CA THR A 70 3.39 4.10 13.32
C THR A 70 4.39 3.58 12.29
N PHE A 71 4.31 2.30 11.93
CA PHE A 71 5.17 1.70 10.90
C PHE A 71 4.95 2.37 9.54
N CYS A 72 3.71 2.61 9.13
CA CYS A 72 3.40 3.29 7.87
C CYS A 72 4.09 4.67 7.81
N ARG A 73 4.07 5.42 8.91
CA ARG A 73 4.74 6.72 9.01
C ARG A 73 6.25 6.60 8.94
N LEU A 74 6.84 5.57 9.56
CA LEU A 74 8.29 5.34 9.57
C LEU A 74 8.87 4.91 8.20
N ILE A 75 8.05 4.61 7.22
CA ILE A 75 8.54 4.34 5.86
C ILE A 75 9.21 5.60 5.28
N LEU A 76 8.65 6.78 5.53
CA LEU A 76 9.28 8.04 5.12
C LEU A 76 10.30 8.55 6.15
N PRO A 77 11.45 9.04 5.69
CA PRO A 77 12.44 9.65 6.58
C PRO A 77 11.91 10.96 7.17
N PRO A 78 12.49 11.44 8.30
CA PRO A 78 12.04 12.66 8.97
C PRO A 78 11.96 13.89 8.06
N CYS A 79 12.89 14.05 7.12
CA CYS A 79 12.91 15.17 6.17
C CYS A 79 11.78 15.14 5.13
N LEU A 80 11.08 14.02 4.96
CA LEU A 80 9.97 13.85 4.03
C LEU A 80 8.62 13.68 4.73
N GLN A 81 8.55 13.79 6.04
CA GLN A 81 7.31 13.60 6.81
C GLN A 81 6.20 14.61 6.43
N ALA A 82 6.53 15.79 5.92
CA ALA A 82 5.56 16.77 5.41
C ALA A 82 4.79 16.24 4.16
N TYR A 83 5.28 15.18 3.53
CA TYR A 83 4.66 14.54 2.37
C TYR A 83 3.98 13.19 2.71
N TYR A 84 3.81 12.91 3.99
CA TYR A 84 2.98 11.82 4.50
C TYR A 84 1.60 12.36 4.89
N THR A 85 0.56 11.57 4.66
CA THR A 85 -0.76 11.79 5.23
C THR A 85 -1.44 10.47 5.58
N ASP A 86 -2.24 10.46 6.63
CA ASP A 86 -3.16 9.40 7.04
C ASP A 86 -4.61 9.88 7.03
N SER A 87 -4.85 11.05 6.46
CA SER A 87 -6.17 11.67 6.37
C SER A 87 -6.50 11.94 4.90
N ILE A 88 -7.19 11.00 4.25
CA ILE A 88 -7.72 11.14 2.89
C ILE A 88 -9.22 10.86 2.88
N ASP A 89 -9.97 11.76 2.27
CA ASP A 89 -11.42 11.62 2.09
C ASP A 89 -11.72 11.25 0.63
N PHE A 90 -12.05 9.98 0.38
CA PHE A 90 -12.40 9.49 -0.95
C PHE A 90 -13.79 9.94 -1.43
N SER A 91 -14.63 10.51 -0.57
CA SER A 91 -15.91 11.11 -0.98
C SER A 91 -15.69 12.38 -1.80
N ARG A 92 -14.57 13.09 -1.55
CA ARG A 92 -14.12 14.28 -2.26
C ARG A 92 -13.15 13.93 -3.37
N LYS A 93 -13.64 13.31 -4.44
CA LYS A 93 -12.82 12.75 -5.53
C LYS A 93 -11.73 13.70 -6.05
N ARG A 94 -12.07 14.98 -6.24
CA ARG A 94 -11.14 15.99 -6.74
C ARG A 94 -9.99 16.27 -5.75
N ASP A 95 -10.29 16.36 -4.47
CA ASP A 95 -9.29 16.60 -3.44
C ASP A 95 -8.38 15.38 -3.29
N ALA A 96 -8.96 14.16 -3.34
CA ALA A 96 -8.20 12.92 -3.33
C ALA A 96 -7.25 12.82 -4.55
N GLU A 97 -7.67 13.26 -5.74
CA GLU A 97 -6.80 13.34 -6.92
C GLU A 97 -5.65 14.34 -6.73
N LEU A 98 -5.89 15.50 -6.13
CA LEU A 98 -4.84 16.48 -5.84
C LEU A 98 -3.81 15.93 -4.83
N TYR A 99 -4.25 15.08 -3.89
CA TYR A 99 -3.37 14.41 -2.93
C TYR A 99 -2.33 13.52 -3.62
N LEU A 100 -2.67 12.92 -4.77
CA LEU A 100 -1.73 12.10 -5.54
C LEU A 100 -0.51 12.88 -6.04
N ASN A 101 -0.67 14.17 -6.30
CA ASN A 101 0.43 15.05 -6.70
C ASN A 101 1.16 15.66 -5.51
N ARG A 102 0.49 15.82 -4.36
CA ARG A 102 1.01 16.52 -3.19
C ARG A 102 1.84 15.62 -2.27
N PHE A 103 1.36 14.39 -2.00
CA PHE A 103 1.97 13.49 -1.03
C PHE A 103 2.84 12.43 -1.72
N LEU A 104 3.79 11.88 -0.96
CA LEU A 104 4.65 10.77 -1.38
C LEU A 104 4.10 9.42 -0.91
N LEU A 105 3.50 9.40 0.28
CA LEU A 105 2.89 8.22 0.87
C LEU A 105 1.58 8.61 1.56
N ILE A 106 0.52 7.92 1.21
CA ILE A 106 -0.81 8.05 1.80
C ILE A 106 -1.12 6.77 2.56
N ASN A 107 -1.31 6.86 3.87
CA ASN A 107 -1.83 5.77 4.67
C ASN A 107 -3.36 5.84 4.72
N MET A 108 -4.02 4.81 4.26
CA MET A 108 -5.46 4.63 4.41
C MET A 108 -5.69 3.93 5.76
N ASP A 109 -5.72 4.73 6.83
CA ASP A 109 -6.00 4.22 8.16
C ASP A 109 -7.45 3.74 8.25
N GLU A 110 -7.71 2.69 9.01
CA GLU A 110 -9.05 2.09 9.13
C GLU A 110 -9.68 1.75 7.76
N PHE A 111 -8.93 1.02 6.92
CA PHE A 111 -9.36 0.66 5.55
C PHE A 111 -10.72 -0.06 5.52
N ASP A 112 -11.08 -0.78 6.57
CA ASP A 112 -12.37 -1.43 6.76
C ASP A 112 -13.57 -0.46 6.82
N GLN A 113 -13.32 0.83 7.08
CA GLN A 113 -14.35 1.87 7.06
C GLN A 113 -14.59 2.44 5.64
N ILE A 114 -13.75 2.07 4.66
CA ILE A 114 -13.89 2.54 3.28
C ILE A 114 -15.02 1.78 2.59
N GLY A 115 -16.13 2.46 2.31
CA GLY A 115 -17.30 1.87 1.67
C GLY A 115 -17.06 1.41 0.21
N ILE A 116 -17.97 0.58 -0.31
CA ILE A 116 -17.86 -0.05 -1.65
C ILE A 116 -17.59 0.96 -2.77
N SER A 117 -18.35 2.07 -2.80
CA SER A 117 -18.18 3.11 -3.83
C SER A 117 -16.83 3.82 -3.75
N GLN A 118 -16.31 3.99 -2.54
CA GLN A 118 -15.00 4.59 -2.30
C GLN A 118 -13.88 3.62 -2.67
N GLN A 119 -14.02 2.31 -2.39
CA GLN A 119 -13.07 1.28 -2.84
C GLN A 119 -13.00 1.22 -4.37
N SER A 120 -14.13 1.34 -5.06
CA SER A 120 -14.16 1.40 -6.53
C SER A 120 -13.40 2.63 -7.06
N PHE A 121 -13.58 3.78 -6.44
CA PHE A 121 -12.83 4.99 -6.79
C PHE A 121 -11.33 4.84 -6.47
N LEU A 122 -10.99 4.28 -5.33
CA LEU A 122 -9.60 3.98 -4.95
C LEU A 122 -8.91 3.08 -6.00
N LYS A 123 -9.56 2.00 -6.43
CA LYS A 123 -9.04 1.13 -7.48
C LYS A 123 -8.76 1.88 -8.79
N HIS A 124 -9.61 2.86 -9.13
CA HIS A 124 -9.41 3.70 -10.30
C HIS A 124 -8.20 4.62 -10.14
N ILE A 125 -8.03 5.29 -8.99
CA ILE A 125 -6.90 6.21 -8.79
C ILE A 125 -5.56 5.48 -8.59
N LEU A 126 -5.57 4.25 -8.07
CA LEU A 126 -4.36 3.42 -7.94
C LEU A 126 -3.69 3.13 -9.28
N GLN A 127 -4.46 3.07 -10.36
CA GLN A 127 -3.94 2.78 -11.71
C GLN A 127 -3.46 4.01 -12.47
N LYS A 128 -3.81 5.22 -12.01
CA LYS A 128 -3.45 6.45 -12.73
C LYS A 128 -1.95 6.76 -12.59
N PRO A 129 -1.19 6.86 -13.67
CA PRO A 129 0.20 7.34 -13.63
C PRO A 129 0.28 8.86 -13.51
N VAL A 130 -0.76 9.56 -13.99
CA VAL A 130 -0.94 11.01 -13.95
C VAL A 130 -2.36 11.35 -13.52
N VAL A 131 -2.57 12.57 -13.07
CA VAL A 131 -3.87 13.07 -12.63
C VAL A 131 -4.26 14.27 -13.49
N ASN A 132 -5.40 14.19 -14.15
CA ASN A 132 -5.98 15.30 -14.90
C ASN A 132 -7.04 15.98 -14.03
N THR A 133 -6.68 17.07 -13.37
CA THR A 133 -7.57 17.77 -12.45
C THR A 133 -7.35 19.28 -12.50
N ARG A 134 -8.33 20.03 -12.01
CA ARG A 134 -8.26 21.47 -11.92
C ARG A 134 -7.92 21.89 -10.50
N ARG A 135 -6.83 22.63 -10.32
CA ARG A 135 -6.46 23.18 -9.00
C ARG A 135 -7.54 24.16 -8.49
N PRO A 136 -7.66 24.35 -7.18
CA PRO A 136 -8.51 25.42 -6.65
C PRO A 136 -8.17 26.75 -7.30
N ASN A 137 -9.20 27.50 -7.72
CA ASN A 137 -9.09 28.79 -8.39
C ASN A 137 -8.40 28.80 -9.78
N ALA A 138 -8.08 27.64 -10.35
CA ALA A 138 -7.60 27.55 -11.73
C ALA A 138 -8.78 27.49 -12.72
N SER A 139 -8.59 28.06 -13.92
CA SER A 139 -9.59 28.04 -14.99
C SER A 139 -9.53 26.77 -15.85
N ALA A 140 -8.33 26.16 -15.96
CA ALA A 140 -8.08 25.01 -16.83
C ALA A 140 -7.79 23.75 -16.05
N VAL A 141 -8.04 22.58 -16.70
CA VAL A 141 -7.57 21.27 -16.25
C VAL A 141 -6.10 21.15 -16.58
N GLU A 142 -5.31 20.68 -15.62
CA GLU A 142 -3.88 20.43 -15.76
C GLU A 142 -3.59 18.94 -15.61
N GLU A 143 -2.61 18.46 -16.35
CA GLU A 143 -2.02 17.14 -16.11
C GLU A 143 -0.99 17.27 -14.99
N LEU A 144 -1.26 16.64 -13.86
CA LEU A 144 -0.38 16.64 -12.70
C LEU A 144 0.29 15.27 -12.57
N ARG A 145 1.57 15.27 -12.32
CA ARG A 145 2.31 14.04 -12.03
C ARG A 145 1.84 13.44 -10.70
N ARG A 146 1.64 12.14 -10.68
CA ARG A 146 1.42 11.40 -9.45
C ARG A 146 2.75 11.06 -8.78
N TYR A 147 2.86 11.37 -7.49
CA TYR A 147 3.96 10.95 -6.61
C TYR A 147 3.50 9.91 -5.58
N ALA A 148 2.24 9.97 -5.17
CA ALA A 148 1.73 9.18 -4.07
C ALA A 148 1.70 7.70 -4.37
N SER A 149 2.21 6.92 -3.40
CA SER A 149 1.92 5.51 -3.22
C SER A 149 1.01 5.33 -2.00
N PHE A 150 0.34 4.19 -1.92
CA PHE A 150 -0.60 3.90 -0.85
C PHE A 150 -0.11 2.75 0.01
N ILE A 151 -0.44 2.82 1.29
CA ILE A 151 -0.40 1.74 2.27
C ILE A 151 -1.66 1.85 3.11
N ALA A 152 -2.11 0.76 3.74
CA ALA A 152 -3.32 0.77 4.54
C ALA A 152 -3.15 0.01 5.85
N THR A 153 -4.03 0.30 6.80
CA THR A 153 -4.16 -0.46 8.05
C THR A 153 -5.62 -0.84 8.28
N SER A 154 -5.85 -1.99 8.89
CA SER A 154 -7.17 -2.43 9.32
C SER A 154 -7.10 -3.18 10.64
N ASN A 155 -8.18 -3.13 11.42
CA ASN A 155 -8.37 -3.95 12.60
C ASN A 155 -9.21 -5.20 12.30
N HIS A 156 -9.89 -5.23 11.17
CA HIS A 156 -10.80 -6.30 10.74
C HIS A 156 -10.25 -7.03 9.54
N ARG A 157 -10.60 -8.32 9.40
CA ARG A 157 -10.20 -9.14 8.25
C ARG A 157 -11.12 -8.94 7.05
N ASP A 158 -12.41 -8.82 7.27
CA ASP A 158 -13.45 -8.72 6.22
C ASP A 158 -13.50 -7.31 5.64
N LEU A 159 -12.60 -7.00 4.74
CA LEU A 159 -12.38 -5.63 4.27
C LEU A 159 -12.45 -5.44 2.75
N LEU A 160 -12.24 -6.51 1.97
CA LEU A 160 -12.28 -6.42 0.51
C LEU A 160 -13.70 -6.73 0.00
N THR A 161 -14.36 -5.70 -0.55
CA THR A 161 -15.75 -5.79 -1.00
C THR A 161 -15.92 -6.25 -2.45
N ASP A 162 -14.83 -6.29 -3.23
CA ASP A 162 -14.85 -6.63 -4.65
C ASP A 162 -13.66 -7.52 -4.99
N THR A 163 -13.95 -8.78 -5.28
CA THR A 163 -12.98 -9.82 -5.63
C THR A 163 -12.24 -9.53 -6.92
N SER A 164 -12.88 -8.85 -7.89
CA SER A 164 -12.30 -8.55 -9.20
C SER A 164 -11.10 -7.60 -9.15
N GLY A 165 -10.94 -6.89 -8.04
CA GLY A 165 -9.89 -5.90 -7.85
C GLY A 165 -8.88 -6.24 -6.77
N SER A 166 -8.96 -7.42 -6.17
CA SER A 166 -8.15 -7.82 -5.01
C SER A 166 -6.65 -7.85 -5.32
N ARG A 167 -6.24 -8.11 -6.55
CA ARG A 167 -4.84 -8.04 -7.02
C ARG A 167 -4.13 -6.69 -6.79
N ARG A 168 -4.87 -5.63 -6.44
CA ARG A 168 -4.31 -4.31 -6.10
C ARG A 168 -3.93 -4.17 -4.64
N PHE A 169 -4.19 -5.19 -3.85
CA PHE A 169 -3.91 -5.17 -2.43
C PHE A 169 -2.99 -6.32 -2.05
N ILE A 170 -2.08 -6.05 -1.11
CA ILE A 170 -1.27 -7.07 -0.46
C ILE A 170 -1.80 -7.16 0.97
N GLY A 171 -2.80 -8.02 1.19
CA GLY A 171 -3.36 -8.27 2.52
C GLY A 171 -2.36 -9.03 3.38
N ILE A 172 -2.02 -8.50 4.56
CA ILE A 172 -1.07 -9.11 5.49
C ILE A 172 -1.71 -9.18 6.86
N TYR A 173 -2.05 -10.40 7.29
CA TYR A 173 -2.47 -10.62 8.66
C TYR A 173 -1.25 -10.72 9.58
N MET A 174 -1.22 -9.85 10.58
CA MET A 174 -0.09 -9.73 11.48
C MET A 174 -0.23 -10.70 12.67
N THR A 175 0.85 -11.43 12.96
CA THR A 175 0.92 -12.38 14.08
C THR A 175 1.43 -11.73 15.38
N GLY A 176 1.85 -10.47 15.33
CA GLY A 176 2.34 -9.73 16.49
C GLY A 176 2.54 -8.24 16.22
N ALA A 177 2.94 -7.50 17.24
CA ALA A 177 3.22 -6.07 17.12
C ALA A 177 4.52 -5.80 16.35
N ILE A 178 4.53 -4.74 15.54
CA ILE A 178 5.71 -4.31 14.78
C ILE A 178 6.75 -3.71 15.74
N ASP A 179 8.01 -4.13 15.58
CA ASP A 179 9.13 -3.47 16.28
C ASP A 179 9.48 -2.14 15.61
N VAL A 180 8.95 -1.07 16.17
CA VAL A 180 9.19 0.30 15.72
C VAL A 180 10.31 1.00 16.49
N SER A 181 10.92 0.33 17.48
CA SER A 181 11.96 0.90 18.35
C SER A 181 13.33 0.97 17.68
N ARG A 182 13.61 0.04 16.77
CA ARG A 182 14.90 0.00 16.07
C ARG A 182 15.03 1.17 15.11
N PRO A 183 16.15 1.90 15.10
CA PRO A 183 16.40 2.96 14.12
C PRO A 183 16.38 2.40 12.70
N ILE A 184 16.01 3.25 11.75
CA ILE A 184 16.07 2.95 10.31
C ILE A 184 17.23 3.76 9.74
N ASP A 185 18.16 3.08 9.08
CA ASP A 185 19.18 3.73 8.26
C ASP A 185 18.56 4.13 6.93
N TYR A 186 17.91 5.30 6.93
CA TYR A 186 17.22 5.82 5.75
C TYR A 186 18.16 6.08 4.58
N GLU A 187 19.41 6.45 4.84
CA GLU A 187 20.38 6.72 3.79
C GLU A 187 20.66 5.45 3.01
N GLN A 188 20.94 4.36 3.70
CA GLN A 188 21.18 3.06 3.07
C GLN A 188 19.91 2.43 2.50
N LEU A 189 18.75 2.59 3.16
CA LEU A 189 17.47 2.09 2.67
C LEU A 189 17.12 2.68 1.29
N TYR A 190 17.24 3.99 1.15
CA TYR A 190 16.96 4.65 -0.12
C TYR A 190 18.09 4.54 -1.13
N ALA A 191 19.36 4.46 -0.68
CA ALA A 191 20.48 4.14 -1.55
C ALA A 191 20.31 2.75 -2.20
N GLN A 192 19.88 1.74 -1.44
CA GLN A 192 19.52 0.42 -1.98
C GLN A 192 18.46 0.53 -3.07
N ALA A 193 17.35 1.22 -2.80
CA ALA A 193 16.27 1.36 -3.78
C ALA A 193 16.73 2.05 -5.06
N LEU A 194 17.51 3.13 -4.93
CA LEU A 194 18.03 3.87 -6.08
C LEU A 194 19.02 3.06 -6.91
N GLU A 195 19.91 2.31 -6.26
CA GLU A 195 20.87 1.43 -6.94
C GLU A 195 20.18 0.31 -7.72
N LEU A 196 19.18 -0.34 -7.08
CA LEU A 196 18.41 -1.39 -7.72
C LEU A 196 17.62 -0.87 -8.94
N LEU A 197 17.02 0.31 -8.83
CA LEU A 197 16.33 0.95 -9.97
C LEU A 197 17.31 1.38 -11.06
N TYR A 198 18.50 1.83 -10.70
CA TYR A 198 19.56 2.16 -11.67
C TYR A 198 20.01 0.93 -12.47
N HIS A 199 20.07 -0.24 -11.84
CA HIS A 199 20.36 -1.51 -12.49
C HIS A 199 19.13 -2.19 -13.13
N ASN A 200 18.05 -1.44 -13.35
CA ASN A 200 16.82 -1.91 -13.97
C ASN A 200 16.14 -3.06 -13.23
N GLU A 201 16.30 -3.15 -11.89
CA GLU A 201 15.48 -4.06 -11.10
C GLU A 201 14.00 -3.77 -11.37
N ARG A 202 13.21 -4.82 -11.62
CA ARG A 202 11.78 -4.70 -11.87
C ARG A 202 11.08 -4.13 -10.64
N TYR A 203 10.27 -3.08 -10.83
CA TYR A 203 9.53 -2.41 -9.77
C TYR A 203 8.00 -2.52 -9.91
N TRP A 204 7.51 -3.17 -10.96
CA TRP A 204 6.07 -3.46 -11.16
C TRP A 204 5.78 -4.92 -10.87
N PHE A 205 4.53 -5.22 -10.51
CA PHE A 205 4.06 -6.58 -10.29
C PHE A 205 3.76 -7.26 -11.63
N ASP A 206 4.13 -8.52 -11.76
CA ASP A 206 3.76 -9.36 -12.91
C ASP A 206 2.52 -10.20 -12.61
N SER A 207 2.08 -10.98 -13.59
CA SER A 207 0.89 -11.81 -13.49
C SER A 207 1.01 -12.90 -12.43
N GLU A 208 2.20 -13.41 -12.16
CA GLU A 208 2.45 -14.42 -11.13
C GLU A 208 2.31 -13.81 -9.73
N GLU A 209 2.94 -12.66 -9.49
CA GLU A 209 2.80 -11.92 -8.24
C GLU A 209 1.35 -11.44 -8.02
N GLU A 210 0.65 -11.01 -9.09
CA GLU A 210 -0.78 -10.66 -9.02
C GLU A 210 -1.66 -11.88 -8.65
N ALA A 211 -1.35 -13.07 -9.17
CA ALA A 211 -2.06 -14.30 -8.82
C ALA A 211 -1.84 -14.69 -7.35
N ILE A 212 -0.60 -14.60 -6.86
CA ILE A 212 -0.27 -14.82 -5.44
C ILE A 212 -1.07 -13.87 -4.54
N MET A 213 -1.10 -12.58 -4.88
CA MET A 213 -1.86 -11.60 -4.11
C MET A 213 -3.37 -11.90 -4.13
N THR A 214 -3.90 -12.25 -5.28
CA THR A 214 -5.34 -12.56 -5.44
C THR A 214 -5.72 -13.78 -4.59
N GLU A 215 -4.92 -14.85 -4.62
CA GLU A 215 -5.18 -16.05 -3.83
C GLU A 215 -5.12 -15.76 -2.33
N ASN A 216 -4.06 -15.06 -1.88
CA ASN A 216 -3.92 -14.66 -0.48
C ASN A 216 -5.08 -13.77 0.01
N ASN A 217 -5.58 -12.90 -0.86
CA ASN A 217 -6.60 -11.93 -0.47
C ASN A 217 -8.00 -12.54 -0.30
N ARG A 218 -8.23 -13.78 -0.73
CA ARG A 218 -9.51 -14.48 -0.52
C ARG A 218 -9.91 -14.55 0.95
N GLU A 219 -8.93 -14.67 1.85
CA GLU A 219 -9.20 -14.71 3.29
C GLU A 219 -9.67 -13.35 3.87
N PHE A 220 -9.52 -12.25 3.10
CA PHE A 220 -9.91 -10.90 3.50
C PHE A 220 -11.12 -10.37 2.73
N GLU A 221 -11.72 -11.19 1.89
CA GLU A 221 -12.92 -10.84 1.15
C GLU A 221 -14.15 -10.91 2.07
N GLN A 222 -15.04 -9.92 1.93
CA GLN A 222 -16.29 -9.92 2.65
C GLN A 222 -17.20 -11.02 2.10
N SER A 223 -17.69 -11.89 2.98
CA SER A 223 -18.70 -12.87 2.61
C SER A 223 -19.98 -12.15 2.12
N PRO A 224 -20.58 -12.57 1.00
CA PRO A 224 -21.84 -12.01 0.53
C PRO A 224 -22.89 -12.02 1.63
N ALA A 225 -23.75 -10.99 1.67
CA ALA A 225 -24.79 -10.87 2.69
C ALA A 225 -25.71 -12.11 2.75
N ILE A 226 -25.92 -12.79 1.61
CA ILE A 226 -26.68 -14.04 1.52
C ILE A 226 -25.97 -15.18 2.29
N GLU A 227 -24.65 -15.29 2.18
CA GLU A 227 -23.88 -16.31 2.93
C GLU A 227 -23.90 -16.02 4.42
N GLN A 228 -23.77 -14.75 4.82
CA GLN A 228 -23.88 -14.35 6.22
C GLN A 228 -25.26 -14.68 6.79
N LEU A 229 -26.34 -14.39 6.06
CA LEU A 229 -27.71 -14.76 6.44
C LEU A 229 -27.86 -16.29 6.49
N PHE A 230 -27.33 -17.01 5.52
CA PHE A 230 -27.39 -18.46 5.52
C PHE A 230 -26.72 -19.06 6.77
N MET A 231 -25.53 -18.58 7.14
CA MET A 231 -24.81 -19.04 8.34
C MET A 231 -25.55 -18.70 9.65
N VAL A 232 -26.35 -17.61 9.65
CA VAL A 232 -27.18 -17.24 10.82
C VAL A 232 -28.38 -18.18 10.98
N TYR A 233 -29.02 -18.56 9.88
CA TYR A 233 -30.28 -19.32 9.90
C TYR A 233 -30.11 -20.83 9.76
N TYR A 234 -29.00 -21.29 9.19
CA TYR A 234 -28.72 -22.69 8.91
C TYR A 234 -27.42 -23.10 9.57
N ARG A 235 -27.49 -23.75 10.75
CA ARG A 235 -26.35 -24.43 11.34
C ARG A 235 -26.09 -25.74 10.59
N ARG A 236 -24.81 -26.10 10.46
CA ARG A 236 -24.42 -27.44 10.00
C ARG A 236 -25.07 -28.45 10.92
N ALA A 237 -25.78 -29.47 10.37
CA ALA A 237 -26.26 -30.57 11.17
C ALA A 237 -25.04 -31.28 11.77
N GLU A 238 -25.01 -31.43 13.08
CA GLU A 238 -24.06 -32.32 13.74
C GLU A 238 -24.46 -33.73 13.35
N GLU A 239 -23.53 -34.51 12.81
CA GLU A 239 -23.73 -35.95 12.64
C GLU A 239 -23.93 -36.52 14.04
N GLU A 240 -25.14 -36.99 14.35
CA GLU A 240 -25.40 -37.84 15.51
C GLU A 240 -24.63 -39.16 15.28
N GLU A 241 -23.70 -39.48 16.20
CA GLU A 241 -23.06 -40.79 16.30
C GLU A 241 -24.08 -41.88 16.63
#